data_2636099709f6d229f7230b7a560489d4
#
_entry.id   2636099709f6d229f7230b7a560489d4
#
_cell.length_a   1.000
_cell.length_b   1.000
_cell.length_c   1.000
_cell.angle_alpha   90.00
_cell.angle_beta   90.00
_cell.angle_gamma   90.00
#
_symmetry.space_group_name_H-M   'P 1'
#
loop_
_entity.id
_entity.type
_entity.pdbx_description
1 polymer ?
#
loop_
_entity_poly.entity_id
_entity_poly.type
_entity_poly.pdbx_seq_one_letter_code
_entity_poly.pdbx_strand_id
1 'polypeptide(L)'
;LGAPVADIEPSLVVLDTETTGLTAPIGVVELAWVRINMDMEVLDEFDTLVNPERDIEPGAFGVHGISQQDVAGAPTLAEAIQPLQGQPVYVIGHNIAFDLRIVGGHLDVAGDVCTLALSRQYLKGTPERPLLNHKLTTVREFLDLPCLDAHRALGDTHTSLNVLRRILHDHGLTLDKIIKRQAKPRLLHTMPFGKHAGLTLSLVPLEYRRWLLGAGNLDKDLAYSLRKLDPQ
;
A
#
# COMPACT_ATOMS: atom_id res chain seq x y z
N LEU A 1 34.56 0.09 21.20
CA LEU A 1 34.19 1.17 20.27
C LEU A 1 33.56 0.48 19.07
N GLY A 2 32.21 0.36 19.07
CA GLY A 2 31.45 -0.16 17.93
C GLY A 2 31.61 0.80 16.76
N ALA A 3 31.88 0.27 15.56
CA ALA A 3 31.81 1.03 14.33
C ALA A 3 30.42 1.67 14.22
N PRO A 4 30.30 2.91 13.69
CA PRO A 4 28.99 3.49 13.45
C PRO A 4 28.21 2.54 12.52
N VAL A 5 27.02 2.14 12.95
CA VAL A 5 26.06 1.48 12.06
C VAL A 5 25.82 2.46 10.94
N ALA A 6 26.30 2.16 9.72
CA ALA A 6 26.01 2.98 8.56
C ALA A 6 24.50 3.10 8.48
N ASP A 7 23.96 4.31 8.35
CA ASP A 7 22.56 4.54 8.06
C ASP A 7 22.27 3.84 6.72
N ILE A 8 21.67 2.64 6.79
CA ILE A 8 21.28 1.90 5.60
C ILE A 8 20.08 2.64 5.02
N GLU A 9 20.26 3.26 3.87
CA GLU A 9 19.16 3.92 3.18
C GLU A 9 18.09 2.87 2.83
N PRO A 10 16.80 3.16 3.14
CA PRO A 10 15.72 2.25 2.81
C PRO A 10 15.62 1.96 1.32
N SER A 11 15.47 0.70 0.97
CA SER A 11 15.18 0.28 -0.40
C SER A 11 13.77 0.75 -0.81
N LEU A 12 13.62 1.22 -2.05
CA LEU A 12 12.32 1.61 -2.60
C LEU A 12 11.71 0.44 -3.35
N VAL A 13 10.55 -0.03 -2.89
CA VAL A 13 9.90 -1.24 -3.40
C VAL A 13 8.45 -0.95 -3.75
N VAL A 14 8.10 -1.10 -5.03
CA VAL A 14 6.69 -1.12 -5.45
C VAL A 14 6.19 -2.54 -5.27
N LEU A 15 5.08 -2.74 -4.55
CA LEU A 15 4.58 -4.05 -4.15
C LEU A 15 3.08 -4.15 -4.38
N ASP A 16 2.64 -5.35 -4.76
CA ASP A 16 1.24 -5.73 -4.87
C ASP A 16 1.07 -7.20 -4.50
N THR A 17 -0.12 -7.56 -4.02
CA THR A 17 -0.47 -8.94 -3.64
C THR A 17 -1.85 -9.32 -4.17
N GLU A 18 -1.97 -10.54 -4.72
CA GLU A 18 -3.26 -11.20 -4.87
C GLU A 18 -3.55 -12.04 -3.63
N THR A 19 -4.82 -12.11 -3.25
CA THR A 19 -5.20 -12.69 -1.96
C THR A 19 -6.36 -13.67 -2.06
N THR A 20 -6.53 -14.49 -1.01
CA THR A 20 -7.63 -15.46 -0.91
C THR A 20 -9.02 -14.81 -0.82
N GLY A 21 -9.09 -13.51 -0.55
CA GLY A 21 -10.33 -12.74 -0.38
C GLY A 21 -10.07 -11.46 0.40
N LEU A 22 -11.14 -10.75 0.75
CA LEU A 22 -11.06 -9.46 1.45
C LEU A 22 -11.36 -9.55 2.95
N THR A 23 -11.90 -10.69 3.40
CA THR A 23 -12.33 -10.90 4.79
C THR A 23 -11.25 -11.66 5.56
N ALA A 24 -10.86 -11.14 6.72
CA ALA A 24 -9.88 -11.79 7.58
C ALA A 24 -10.39 -13.15 8.13
N PRO A 25 -9.52 -14.16 8.21
CA PRO A 25 -8.09 -14.12 7.97
C PRO A 25 -7.76 -14.21 6.46
N ILE A 26 -6.87 -13.33 5.97
CA ILE A 26 -6.49 -13.23 4.55
C ILE A 26 -5.17 -13.95 4.32
N GLY A 27 -5.10 -14.76 3.26
CA GLY A 27 -3.85 -15.37 2.76
C GLY A 27 -3.40 -14.70 1.46
N VAL A 28 -2.09 -14.70 1.18
CA VAL A 28 -1.52 -14.25 -0.09
C VAL A 28 -1.46 -15.44 -1.04
N VAL A 29 -1.87 -15.26 -2.30
CA VAL A 29 -1.79 -16.27 -3.37
C VAL A 29 -0.76 -15.91 -4.44
N GLU A 30 -0.44 -14.62 -4.57
CA GLU A 30 0.64 -14.12 -5.42
C GLU A 30 1.28 -12.90 -4.76
N LEU A 31 2.60 -12.82 -4.81
CA LEU A 31 3.39 -11.68 -4.33
C LEU A 31 4.29 -11.21 -5.46
N ALA A 32 4.20 -9.92 -5.77
CA ALA A 32 5.15 -9.28 -6.69
C ALA A 32 5.71 -7.99 -6.12
N TRP A 33 6.94 -7.70 -6.50
CA TRP A 33 7.55 -6.42 -6.19
C TRP A 33 8.55 -6.01 -7.27
N VAL A 34 8.70 -4.69 -7.40
CA VAL A 34 9.68 -4.05 -8.28
C VAL A 34 10.52 -3.10 -7.42
N ARG A 35 11.83 -3.31 -7.38
CA ARG A 35 12.76 -2.40 -6.71
C ARG A 35 13.16 -1.29 -7.67
N ILE A 36 13.14 -0.06 -7.18
CA ILE A 36 13.45 1.14 -7.98
C ILE A 36 14.49 2.01 -7.30
N ASN A 37 15.14 2.88 -8.07
CA ASN A 37 15.94 3.98 -7.53
C ASN A 37 15.09 5.26 -7.35
N MET A 38 15.71 6.34 -6.87
CA MET A 38 15.03 7.63 -6.66
C MET A 38 14.56 8.29 -7.96
N ASP A 39 15.12 7.91 -9.11
CA ASP A 39 14.70 8.35 -10.44
C ASP A 39 13.59 7.46 -11.01
N MET A 40 13.12 6.49 -10.19
CA MET A 40 12.07 5.51 -10.51
C MET A 40 12.46 4.55 -11.65
N GLU A 41 13.76 4.35 -11.89
CA GLU A 41 14.23 3.29 -12.77
C GLU A 41 14.15 1.94 -12.06
N VAL A 42 13.73 0.91 -12.80
CA VAL A 42 13.66 -0.46 -12.29
C VAL A 42 15.05 -1.02 -12.15
N LEU A 43 15.38 -1.48 -10.95
CA LEU A 43 16.65 -2.12 -10.61
C LEU A 43 16.55 -3.64 -10.62
N ASP A 44 15.41 -4.14 -10.16
CA ASP A 44 15.17 -5.54 -9.91
C ASP A 44 13.67 -5.79 -9.78
N GLU A 45 13.19 -6.99 -10.11
CA GLU A 45 11.79 -7.37 -9.97
C GLU A 45 11.66 -8.86 -9.58
N PHE A 46 10.57 -9.17 -8.94
CA PHE A 46 10.27 -10.51 -8.46
C PHE A 46 8.77 -10.76 -8.52
N ASP A 47 8.41 -11.97 -8.89
CA ASP A 47 7.04 -12.45 -8.94
C ASP A 47 6.99 -13.93 -8.56
N THR A 48 6.07 -14.31 -7.69
CA THR A 48 5.86 -15.70 -7.32
C THR A 48 4.44 -15.97 -6.83
N LEU A 49 3.92 -17.14 -7.17
CA LEU A 49 2.77 -17.70 -6.48
C LEU A 49 3.15 -17.99 -5.02
N VAL A 50 2.17 -17.91 -4.13
CA VAL A 50 2.34 -18.14 -2.70
C VAL A 50 1.28 -19.13 -2.22
N ASN A 51 1.67 -20.11 -1.43
CA ASN A 51 0.72 -20.99 -0.76
C ASN A 51 0.06 -20.24 0.41
N PRO A 52 -1.23 -19.93 0.33
CA PRO A 52 -1.92 -19.16 1.36
C PRO A 52 -2.24 -19.97 2.63
N GLU A 53 -1.99 -21.28 2.62
CA GLU A 53 -2.32 -22.25 3.68
C GLU A 53 -3.82 -22.22 4.08
N ARG A 54 -4.68 -21.84 3.12
CA ARG A 54 -6.14 -21.76 3.26
C ARG A 54 -6.84 -21.75 1.92
N ASP A 55 -8.17 -21.89 1.95
CA ASP A 55 -8.99 -21.87 0.75
C ASP A 55 -9.05 -20.48 0.12
N ILE A 56 -9.06 -20.47 -1.22
CA ILE A 56 -9.27 -19.28 -2.04
C ILE A 56 -10.77 -19.08 -2.24
N GLU A 57 -11.28 -17.91 -1.88
CA GLU A 57 -12.69 -17.56 -2.07
C GLU A 57 -13.04 -17.54 -3.57
N PRO A 58 -14.22 -18.05 -4.00
CA PRO A 58 -14.62 -18.02 -5.41
C PRO A 58 -14.59 -16.60 -6.03
N GLY A 59 -14.90 -15.58 -5.22
CA GLY A 59 -14.84 -14.17 -5.64
C GLY A 59 -13.42 -13.71 -5.95
N ALA A 60 -12.43 -14.13 -5.17
CA ALA A 60 -11.03 -13.82 -5.38
C ALA A 60 -10.49 -14.55 -6.61
N PHE A 61 -10.77 -15.84 -6.73
CA PHE A 61 -10.46 -16.63 -7.94
C PHE A 61 -11.03 -15.98 -9.21
N GLY A 62 -12.27 -15.49 -9.15
CA GLY A 62 -12.91 -14.80 -10.27
C GLY A 62 -12.20 -13.49 -10.69
N VAL A 63 -11.36 -12.91 -9.83
CA VAL A 63 -10.59 -11.70 -10.11
C VAL A 63 -9.22 -12.04 -10.69
N HIS A 64 -8.38 -12.80 -9.98
CA HIS A 64 -6.99 -13.06 -10.37
C HIS A 64 -6.79 -14.39 -11.12
N GLY A 65 -7.78 -15.30 -11.13
CA GLY A 65 -7.73 -16.57 -11.85
C GLY A 65 -6.77 -17.63 -11.27
N ILE A 66 -6.16 -17.38 -10.10
CA ILE A 66 -5.24 -18.31 -9.45
C ILE A 66 -6.04 -19.33 -8.65
N SER A 67 -5.92 -20.62 -9.00
CA SER A 67 -6.66 -21.69 -8.34
C SER A 67 -5.90 -22.26 -7.14
N GLN A 68 -6.63 -23.00 -6.29
CA GLN A 68 -6.02 -23.74 -5.17
C GLN A 68 -4.94 -24.73 -5.64
N GLN A 69 -5.08 -25.28 -6.83
CA GLN A 69 -4.10 -26.21 -7.40
C GLN A 69 -2.81 -25.51 -7.81
N ASP A 70 -2.90 -24.27 -8.31
CA ASP A 70 -1.73 -23.49 -8.75
C ASP A 70 -0.79 -23.16 -7.57
N VAL A 71 -1.35 -22.92 -6.40
CA VAL A 71 -0.59 -22.53 -5.19
C VAL A 71 -0.18 -23.70 -4.30
N ALA A 72 -0.63 -24.93 -4.57
CA ALA A 72 -0.43 -26.08 -3.68
C ALA A 72 1.05 -26.41 -3.41
N GLY A 73 1.93 -26.16 -4.40
CA GLY A 73 3.38 -26.39 -4.29
C GLY A 73 4.21 -25.11 -4.17
N ALA A 74 3.55 -23.96 -4.06
CA ALA A 74 4.22 -22.66 -3.95
C ALA A 74 4.84 -22.46 -2.56
N PRO A 75 5.85 -21.57 -2.42
CA PRO A 75 6.39 -21.21 -1.13
C PRO A 75 5.34 -20.54 -0.24
N THR A 76 5.55 -20.59 1.06
CA THR A 76 4.79 -19.79 2.03
C THR A 76 5.11 -18.29 1.88
N LEU A 77 4.25 -17.42 2.42
CA LEU A 77 4.54 -15.98 2.42
C LEU A 77 5.87 -15.66 3.11
N ALA A 78 6.20 -16.34 4.21
CA ALA A 78 7.44 -16.13 4.94
C ALA A 78 8.69 -16.45 4.09
N GLU A 79 8.61 -17.44 3.20
CA GLU A 79 9.66 -17.80 2.27
C GLU A 79 9.71 -16.83 1.07
N ALA A 80 8.56 -16.53 0.48
CA ALA A 80 8.45 -15.66 -0.70
C ALA A 80 8.95 -14.23 -0.45
N ILE A 81 8.79 -13.71 0.76
CA ILE A 81 9.14 -12.33 1.11
C ILE A 81 10.60 -12.15 1.56
N GLN A 82 11.35 -13.24 1.75
CA GLN A 82 12.75 -13.20 2.21
C GLN A 82 13.66 -12.24 1.44
N PRO A 83 13.54 -12.07 0.09
CA PRO A 83 14.40 -11.15 -0.65
C PRO A 83 14.26 -9.67 -0.23
N LEU A 84 13.20 -9.31 0.49
CA LEU A 84 12.97 -7.96 1.00
C LEU A 84 13.36 -7.79 2.48
N GLN A 85 13.79 -8.85 3.15
CA GLN A 85 14.18 -8.82 4.56
C GLN A 85 15.63 -8.36 4.77
N GLY A 86 15.96 -7.97 6.00
CA GLY A 86 17.32 -7.60 6.41
C GLY A 86 17.72 -6.16 6.12
N GLN A 87 16.85 -5.36 5.49
CA GLN A 87 17.04 -3.93 5.30
C GLN A 87 15.71 -3.19 5.37
N PRO A 88 15.70 -1.92 5.81
CA PRO A 88 14.47 -1.12 5.79
C PRO A 88 13.97 -0.91 4.36
N VAL A 89 12.64 -0.89 4.19
CA VAL A 89 11.99 -0.67 2.90
C VAL A 89 10.97 0.46 2.96
N TYR A 90 10.96 1.32 1.94
CA TYR A 90 9.82 2.17 1.60
C TYR A 90 8.93 1.41 0.64
N VAL A 91 7.69 1.13 1.04
CA VAL A 91 6.77 0.34 0.23
C VAL A 91 5.81 1.26 -0.53
N ILE A 92 5.74 1.08 -1.83
CA ILE A 92 4.92 1.85 -2.75
C ILE A 92 3.86 0.92 -3.33
N GLY A 93 2.61 1.37 -3.48
CA GLY A 93 1.57 0.55 -4.11
C GLY A 93 0.23 1.27 -4.20
N HIS A 94 -0.74 0.63 -4.84
CA HIS A 94 -2.08 1.19 -4.98
C HIS A 94 -3.00 0.65 -3.89
N ASN A 95 -3.41 1.49 -2.93
CA ASN A 95 -4.08 1.07 -1.70
C ASN A 95 -3.18 0.23 -0.78
N ILE A 96 -1.90 0.53 -0.78
CA ILE A 96 -0.82 -0.25 -0.13
C ILE A 96 -1.08 -0.59 1.35
N ALA A 97 -1.94 0.16 2.02
CA ALA A 97 -2.35 -0.15 3.39
C ALA A 97 -3.05 -1.52 3.51
N PHE A 98 -3.67 -2.01 2.43
CA PHE A 98 -4.25 -3.35 2.38
C PHE A 98 -3.13 -4.41 2.41
N ASP A 99 -2.16 -4.29 1.53
CA ASP A 99 -1.05 -5.24 1.42
C ASP A 99 -0.18 -5.24 2.68
N LEU A 100 0.13 -4.06 3.21
CA LEU A 100 0.92 -3.90 4.43
C LEU A 100 0.26 -4.52 5.68
N ARG A 101 -1.06 -4.64 5.73
CA ARG A 101 -1.72 -5.39 6.83
C ARG A 101 -1.39 -6.88 6.80
N ILE A 102 -1.05 -7.41 5.63
CA ILE A 102 -0.79 -8.84 5.43
C ILE A 102 0.72 -9.10 5.47
N VAL A 103 1.49 -8.34 4.69
CA VAL A 103 2.94 -8.58 4.54
C VAL A 103 3.81 -7.73 5.49
N GLY A 104 3.27 -6.64 6.04
CA GLY A 104 4.07 -5.66 6.81
C GLY A 104 4.74 -6.22 8.06
N GLY A 105 4.17 -7.27 8.66
CA GLY A 105 4.79 -7.97 9.80
C GLY A 105 6.07 -8.75 9.46
N HIS A 106 6.36 -8.95 8.17
CA HIS A 106 7.55 -9.63 7.66
C HIS A 106 8.66 -8.66 7.21
N LEU A 107 8.37 -7.35 7.17
CA LEU A 107 9.23 -6.31 6.62
C LEU A 107 9.62 -5.28 7.68
N ASP A 108 10.82 -4.71 7.54
CA ASP A 108 11.20 -3.48 8.24
C ASP A 108 10.72 -2.27 7.41
N VAL A 109 9.46 -1.85 7.65
CA VAL A 109 8.81 -0.79 6.87
C VAL A 109 9.22 0.59 7.37
N ALA A 110 10.10 1.28 6.64
CA ALA A 110 10.53 2.64 6.92
C ALA A 110 9.42 3.69 6.60
N GLY A 111 8.52 3.35 5.69
CA GLY A 111 7.38 4.17 5.32
C GLY A 111 6.68 3.66 4.07
N ASP A 112 5.62 4.34 3.67
CA ASP A 112 4.83 3.96 2.51
C ASP A 112 4.50 5.13 1.58
N VAL A 113 4.23 4.81 0.30
CA VAL A 113 3.69 5.73 -0.70
C VAL A 113 2.47 5.10 -1.37
N CYS A 114 1.30 5.66 -1.12
CA CYS A 114 0.05 5.14 -1.64
C CYS A 114 -0.39 5.88 -2.92
N THR A 115 -0.34 5.22 -4.07
CA THR A 115 -0.75 5.81 -5.37
C THR A 115 -2.25 6.05 -5.44
N LEU A 116 -3.09 5.30 -4.70
CA LEU A 116 -4.51 5.62 -4.53
C LEU A 116 -4.70 6.98 -3.85
N ALA A 117 -3.94 7.26 -2.78
CA ALA A 117 -4.01 8.54 -2.10
C ALA A 117 -3.51 9.69 -3.00
N LEU A 118 -2.45 9.45 -3.77
CA LEU A 118 -1.95 10.41 -4.76
C LEU A 118 -2.96 10.66 -5.88
N SER A 119 -3.60 9.61 -6.41
CA SER A 119 -4.61 9.77 -7.46
C SER A 119 -5.80 10.61 -6.97
N ARG A 120 -6.29 10.39 -5.76
CA ARG A 120 -7.35 11.21 -5.14
C ARG A 120 -6.95 12.66 -4.95
N GLN A 121 -5.67 12.93 -4.69
CA GLN A 121 -5.16 14.27 -4.47
C GLN A 121 -4.91 15.04 -5.76
N TYR A 122 -4.37 14.39 -6.78
CA TYR A 122 -3.83 15.03 -7.97
C TYR A 122 -4.66 14.84 -9.23
N LEU A 123 -5.46 13.77 -9.32
CA LEU A 123 -6.25 13.50 -10.52
C LEU A 123 -7.70 13.96 -10.31
N LYS A 124 -8.19 14.72 -11.29
CA LYS A 124 -9.60 15.17 -11.34
C LYS A 124 -10.13 14.95 -12.73
N GLY A 125 -11.29 14.29 -12.82
CA GLY A 125 -12.03 14.21 -14.08
C GLY A 125 -12.66 15.55 -14.46
N THR A 126 -12.98 15.65 -15.75
CA THR A 126 -13.81 16.74 -16.30
C THR A 126 -15.13 16.16 -16.80
N PRO A 127 -16.15 16.96 -17.16
CA PRO A 127 -17.37 16.45 -17.76
C PRO A 127 -17.12 15.64 -19.05
N GLU A 128 -16.11 16.02 -19.85
CA GLU A 128 -15.73 15.37 -21.10
C GLU A 128 -14.88 14.12 -20.87
N ARG A 129 -14.16 14.07 -19.76
CA ARG A 129 -13.31 12.94 -19.37
C ARG A 129 -13.47 12.65 -17.87
N PRO A 130 -14.55 11.97 -17.47
CA PRO A 130 -14.84 11.72 -16.06
C PRO A 130 -13.88 10.67 -15.47
N LEU A 131 -13.37 10.94 -14.28
CA LEU A 131 -12.70 9.94 -13.43
C LEU A 131 -13.73 9.34 -12.48
N LEU A 132 -14.31 8.20 -12.84
CA LEU A 132 -15.45 7.60 -12.17
C LEU A 132 -15.13 7.12 -10.75
N ASN A 133 -13.92 6.64 -10.55
CA ASN A 133 -13.39 6.21 -9.26
C ASN A 133 -11.85 6.18 -9.32
N HIS A 134 -11.21 5.83 -8.21
CA HIS A 134 -9.75 5.77 -8.12
C HIS A 134 -9.23 4.32 -7.99
N LYS A 135 -9.92 3.31 -8.52
CA LYS A 135 -9.37 1.96 -8.64
C LYS A 135 -8.20 1.98 -9.63
N LEU A 136 -7.23 1.10 -9.45
CA LEU A 136 -6.01 1.07 -10.27
C LEU A 136 -6.33 0.99 -11.78
N THR A 137 -7.25 0.11 -12.17
CA THR A 137 -7.72 -0.04 -13.56
C THR A 137 -8.33 1.24 -14.12
N THR A 138 -9.19 1.92 -13.34
CA THR A 138 -9.82 3.18 -13.77
C THR A 138 -8.80 4.31 -13.88
N VAL A 139 -7.86 4.40 -12.95
CA VAL A 139 -6.77 5.40 -12.98
C VAL A 139 -5.85 5.14 -14.16
N ARG A 140 -5.48 3.88 -14.41
CA ARG A 140 -4.69 3.49 -15.59
C ARG A 140 -5.34 3.96 -16.89
N GLU A 141 -6.61 3.65 -17.07
CA GLU A 141 -7.39 4.05 -18.27
C GLU A 141 -7.51 5.57 -18.39
N PHE A 142 -7.78 6.25 -17.26
CA PHE A 142 -7.85 7.71 -17.22
C PHE A 142 -6.51 8.37 -17.61
N LEU A 143 -5.38 7.76 -17.30
CA LEU A 143 -4.06 8.27 -17.63
C LEU A 143 -3.50 7.75 -18.98
N ASP A 144 -4.30 6.98 -19.74
CA ASP A 144 -3.91 6.33 -21.01
C ASP A 144 -2.63 5.46 -20.86
N LEU A 145 -2.49 4.78 -19.72
CA LEU A 145 -1.36 3.89 -19.48
C LEU A 145 -1.63 2.49 -20.03
N PRO A 146 -0.59 1.76 -20.48
CA PRO A 146 -0.75 0.42 -21.04
C PRO A 146 -1.33 -0.54 -19.99
N CYS A 147 -2.07 -1.55 -20.49
CA CYS A 147 -2.48 -2.68 -19.66
C CYS A 147 -1.34 -3.71 -19.61
N LEU A 148 -0.91 -4.04 -18.43
CA LEU A 148 0.17 -4.99 -18.16
C LEU A 148 -0.40 -6.09 -17.25
N ASP A 149 -1.07 -7.07 -17.85
CA ASP A 149 -1.67 -8.23 -17.17
C ASP A 149 -2.43 -7.84 -15.86
N ALA A 150 -3.52 -7.09 -16.01
CA ALA A 150 -4.34 -6.66 -14.88
C ALA A 150 -4.83 -7.86 -14.05
N HIS A 151 -4.88 -7.68 -12.73
CA HIS A 151 -5.19 -8.72 -11.75
C HIS A 151 -4.15 -9.86 -11.68
N ARG A 152 -2.92 -9.53 -12.00
CA ARG A 152 -1.71 -10.27 -11.67
C ARG A 152 -0.78 -9.32 -10.94
N ALA A 153 -0.24 -9.76 -9.82
CA ALA A 153 0.49 -8.89 -8.90
C ALA A 153 1.63 -8.12 -9.57
N LEU A 154 2.40 -8.74 -10.48
CA LEU A 154 3.48 -8.04 -11.20
C LEU A 154 2.93 -6.98 -12.17
N GLY A 155 1.86 -7.27 -12.91
CA GLY A 155 1.21 -6.31 -13.81
C GLY A 155 0.65 -5.10 -13.06
N ASP A 156 0.02 -5.32 -11.91
CA ASP A 156 -0.54 -4.26 -11.07
C ASP A 156 0.57 -3.47 -10.34
N THR A 157 1.69 -4.10 -9.98
CA THR A 157 2.91 -3.44 -9.49
C THR A 157 3.47 -2.45 -10.53
N HIS A 158 3.70 -2.88 -11.77
CA HIS A 158 4.15 -2.00 -12.84
C HIS A 158 3.13 -0.90 -13.19
N THR A 159 1.84 -1.22 -13.16
CA THR A 159 0.77 -0.23 -13.34
C THR A 159 0.82 0.83 -12.25
N SER A 160 1.01 0.44 -10.99
CA SER A 160 1.16 1.35 -9.85
C SER A 160 2.39 2.25 -9.99
N LEU A 161 3.52 1.70 -10.44
CA LEU A 161 4.73 2.47 -10.75
C LEU A 161 4.48 3.50 -11.86
N ASN A 162 3.81 3.10 -12.94
CA ASN A 162 3.51 4.01 -14.05
C ASN A 162 2.52 5.10 -13.65
N VAL A 163 1.52 4.81 -12.81
CA VAL A 163 0.63 5.81 -12.20
C VAL A 163 1.44 6.81 -11.38
N LEU A 164 2.36 6.33 -10.55
CA LEU A 164 3.25 7.19 -9.76
C LEU A 164 4.08 8.10 -10.67
N ARG A 165 4.80 7.54 -11.64
CA ARG A 165 5.61 8.29 -12.62
C ARG A 165 4.81 9.38 -13.32
N ARG A 166 3.60 9.04 -13.78
CA ARG A 166 2.73 9.97 -14.49
C ARG A 166 2.25 11.11 -13.59
N ILE A 167 1.82 10.84 -12.36
CA ILE A 167 1.41 11.87 -11.41
C ILE A 167 2.59 12.80 -11.08
N LEU A 168 3.79 12.25 -10.82
CA LEU A 168 4.96 13.06 -10.50
C LEU A 168 5.34 13.96 -11.68
N HIS A 169 5.38 13.41 -12.89
CA HIS A 169 5.68 14.16 -14.12
C HIS A 169 4.68 15.30 -14.34
N ASP A 170 3.37 15.01 -14.36
CA ASP A 170 2.33 15.98 -14.71
C ASP A 170 2.22 17.13 -13.70
N HIS A 171 2.67 16.90 -12.44
CA HIS A 171 2.61 17.90 -11.37
C HIS A 171 3.98 18.48 -10.97
N GLY A 172 5.05 18.17 -11.70
CA GLY A 172 6.42 18.67 -11.39
C GLY A 172 6.90 18.26 -9.99
N LEU A 173 6.55 17.04 -9.57
CA LEU A 173 6.91 16.49 -8.25
C LEU A 173 8.08 15.53 -8.38
N THR A 174 8.81 15.32 -7.29
CA THR A 174 9.82 14.27 -7.16
C THR A 174 9.41 13.26 -6.10
N LEU A 175 9.89 12.03 -6.23
CA LEU A 175 9.63 10.97 -5.26
C LEU A 175 10.06 11.38 -3.85
N ASP A 176 11.22 12.02 -3.71
CA ASP A 176 11.73 12.56 -2.43
C ASP A 176 10.74 13.53 -1.75
N LYS A 177 10.13 14.45 -2.54
CA LYS A 177 9.11 15.36 -2.00
C LYS A 177 7.87 14.61 -1.51
N ILE A 178 7.46 13.56 -2.20
CA ILE A 178 6.32 12.73 -1.78
C ILE A 178 6.65 11.98 -0.50
N ILE A 179 7.80 11.30 -0.44
CA ILE A 179 8.26 10.58 0.76
C ILE A 179 8.31 11.51 1.97
N LYS A 180 8.99 12.65 1.85
CA LYS A 180 9.08 13.66 2.93
C LYS A 180 7.72 14.20 3.36
N ARG A 181 6.78 14.36 2.42
CA ARG A 181 5.42 14.82 2.71
C ARG A 181 4.59 13.75 3.42
N GLN A 182 4.69 12.49 2.99
CA GLN A 182 3.94 11.38 3.58
C GLN A 182 4.54 10.91 4.92
N ALA A 183 5.82 11.16 5.17
CA ALA A 183 6.42 10.95 6.48
C ALA A 183 5.77 11.83 7.56
N LYS A 184 5.27 13.03 7.19
CA LYS A 184 4.57 13.92 8.12
C LYS A 184 3.14 13.44 8.33
N PRO A 185 2.69 13.32 9.58
CA PRO A 185 1.31 12.93 9.85
C PRO A 185 0.33 14.00 9.35
N ARG A 186 -0.77 13.55 8.75
CA ARG A 186 -1.85 14.40 8.24
C ARG A 186 -2.96 14.56 9.28
N LEU A 187 -3.62 15.71 9.26
CA LEU A 187 -4.78 15.94 10.10
C LEU A 187 -6.02 15.27 9.47
N LEU A 188 -6.58 14.31 10.16
CA LEU A 188 -7.86 13.72 9.81
C LEU A 188 -8.99 14.54 10.45
N HIS A 189 -10.10 14.67 9.75
CA HIS A 189 -11.29 15.35 10.26
C HIS A 189 -12.36 14.36 10.75
N THR A 190 -12.38 13.16 10.19
CA THR A 190 -13.37 12.12 10.50
C THR A 190 -12.70 10.82 10.94
N MET A 191 -13.43 10.05 11.72
CA MET A 191 -13.01 8.73 12.18
C MET A 191 -12.94 7.74 10.99
N PRO A 192 -11.77 7.14 10.66
CA PRO A 192 -11.63 6.32 9.46
C PRO A 192 -12.19 4.90 9.60
N PHE A 193 -12.42 4.40 10.81
CA PHE A 193 -12.85 3.01 11.04
C PHE A 193 -13.62 2.83 12.36
N GLY A 194 -14.10 1.60 12.58
CA GLY A 194 -14.75 1.16 13.83
C GLY A 194 -16.16 1.71 14.02
N LYS A 195 -16.69 1.59 15.25
CA LYS A 195 -18.09 1.96 15.56
C LYS A 195 -18.42 3.45 15.38
N HIS A 196 -17.40 4.30 15.24
CA HIS A 196 -17.55 5.72 15.03
C HIS A 196 -17.07 6.17 13.63
N ALA A 197 -16.90 5.23 12.69
CA ALA A 197 -16.48 5.52 11.32
C ALA A 197 -17.37 6.61 10.68
N GLY A 198 -16.72 7.58 10.00
CA GLY A 198 -17.39 8.71 9.36
C GLY A 198 -17.78 9.86 10.30
N LEU A 199 -17.76 9.67 11.62
CA LEU A 199 -18.06 10.73 12.58
C LEU A 199 -16.87 11.73 12.64
N THR A 200 -17.17 13.02 12.76
CA THR A 200 -16.14 14.04 12.99
C THR A 200 -15.36 13.70 14.27
N LEU A 201 -14.03 13.77 14.24
CA LEU A 201 -13.17 13.32 15.36
C LEU A 201 -13.48 14.03 16.67
N SER A 202 -13.86 15.32 16.63
CA SER A 202 -14.26 16.09 17.83
C SER A 202 -15.55 15.59 18.47
N LEU A 203 -16.41 14.88 17.70
CA LEU A 203 -17.67 14.31 18.18
C LEU A 203 -17.51 12.85 18.67
N VAL A 204 -16.35 12.24 18.44
CA VAL A 204 -16.06 10.90 18.99
C VAL A 204 -15.87 11.02 20.50
N PRO A 205 -16.49 10.15 21.33
CA PRO A 205 -16.38 10.21 22.79
C PRO A 205 -14.92 10.23 23.27
N LEU A 206 -14.61 11.11 24.23
CA LEU A 206 -13.26 11.34 24.75
C LEU A 206 -12.61 10.04 25.26
N GLU A 207 -13.37 9.22 25.99
CA GLU A 207 -12.88 7.93 26.48
C GLU A 207 -12.46 6.98 25.37
N TYR A 208 -13.22 6.97 24.26
CA TYR A 208 -12.87 6.15 23.09
C TYR A 208 -11.61 6.66 22.39
N ARG A 209 -11.45 7.99 22.26
CA ARG A 209 -10.24 8.61 21.71
C ARG A 209 -9.00 8.28 22.56
N ARG A 210 -9.12 8.36 23.89
CA ARG A 210 -8.04 8.00 24.83
C ARG A 210 -7.70 6.52 24.77
N TRP A 211 -8.71 5.65 24.70
CA TRP A 211 -8.50 4.22 24.53
C TRP A 211 -7.73 3.90 23.24
N LEU A 212 -8.11 4.52 22.10
CA LEU A 212 -7.38 4.38 20.84
C LEU A 212 -5.92 4.80 20.97
N LEU A 213 -5.64 5.94 21.59
CA LEU A 213 -4.26 6.42 21.81
C LEU A 213 -3.42 5.48 22.69
N GLY A 214 -4.06 4.73 23.57
CA GLY A 214 -3.40 3.73 24.43
C GLY A 214 -3.19 2.38 23.76
N ALA A 215 -3.79 2.10 22.61
CA ALA A 215 -3.74 0.79 21.95
C ALA A 215 -2.38 0.45 21.28
N GLY A 216 -1.46 1.39 21.19
CA GLY A 216 -0.05 1.19 20.76
C GLY A 216 0.19 1.01 19.27
N ASN A 217 -0.80 0.57 18.49
CA ASN A 217 -0.71 0.28 17.05
C ASN A 217 -1.62 1.18 16.19
N LEU A 218 -1.90 2.39 16.65
CA LEU A 218 -2.77 3.33 15.96
C LEU A 218 -2.06 3.94 14.74
N ASP A 219 -2.81 4.08 13.63
CA ASP A 219 -2.34 4.80 12.45
C ASP A 219 -1.78 6.18 12.82
N LYS A 220 -0.66 6.57 12.21
CA LYS A 220 0.08 7.81 12.55
C LYS A 220 -0.75 9.07 12.36
N ASP A 221 -1.59 9.12 11.31
CA ASP A 221 -2.43 10.28 10.99
C ASP A 221 -3.54 10.43 12.02
N LEU A 222 -4.16 9.30 12.41
CA LEU A 222 -5.19 9.29 13.45
C LEU A 222 -4.60 9.63 14.82
N ALA A 223 -3.47 9.02 15.19
CA ALA A 223 -2.79 9.33 16.45
C ALA A 223 -2.42 10.81 16.57
N TYR A 224 -1.87 11.39 15.49
CA TYR A 224 -1.57 12.82 15.43
C TYR A 224 -2.83 13.67 15.58
N SER A 225 -3.90 13.33 14.85
CA SER A 225 -5.16 14.07 14.86
C SER A 225 -5.84 14.05 16.23
N LEU A 226 -5.86 12.90 16.89
CA LEU A 226 -6.42 12.77 18.24
C LEU A 226 -5.61 13.52 19.27
N ARG A 227 -4.25 13.48 19.20
CA ARG A 227 -3.39 14.28 20.10
C ARG A 227 -3.55 15.78 19.90
N LYS A 228 -3.88 16.22 18.67
CA LYS A 228 -4.17 17.63 18.40
C LYS A 228 -5.50 18.11 18.98
N LEU A 229 -6.50 17.22 19.05
CA LEU A 229 -7.80 17.51 19.64
C LEU A 229 -7.76 17.53 21.17
N ASP A 230 -6.96 16.67 21.77
CA ASP A 230 -6.85 16.50 23.22
C ASP A 230 -5.36 16.65 23.63
N PRO A 231 -4.81 17.86 23.59
CA PRO A 231 -3.47 18.11 24.10
C PRO A 231 -3.45 17.80 25.61
N GLN A 232 -2.55 16.87 26.00
CA GLN A 232 -2.33 16.53 27.41
C GLN A 232 -1.61 17.65 28.12
#